data_067f26cce35339e318805d68578303e5
#
_entry.id   067f26cce35339e318805d68578303e5
#
_cell.length_a   1.000
_cell.length_b   1.000
_cell.length_c   1.000
_cell.angle_alpha   90.00
_cell.angle_beta   90.00
_cell.angle_gamma   90.00
#
_symmetry.space_group_name_H-M   'P 1'
#
loop_
_entity.id
_entity.type
_entity.pdbx_description
1 polymer ?
#
loop_
_entity_poly.entity_id
_entity_poly.type
_entity_poly.pdbx_seq_one_letter_code
_entity_poly.pdbx_strand_id
1 'polypeptide(L)'
;MTKKLIIAFILMALLFAVLFQVTKLRTFQFFGGLTYQAETKERVIALTFDDGPTKNVDQILPLLNEYKAKATFFLIGNEIEKHPDEAKKLVEAGHQIGNHTYSHKRMVLKSPSFIKKEIEKTDELIRDIGYEGEIDFRPPYGKKLIGLPYYLNKYNRETIMCSLEPETYYTSVDDKVDYVLENVKPGSIILLHPMYDRTGGTSQVVETILRELTNEGYKFVTVDELQSL
;
A
#
# COMPACT_ATOMS: atom_id res chain seq x y z
N MET A 1 17.76 -14.32 -43.85
CA MET A 1 17.54 -14.83 -42.47
C MET A 1 17.90 -13.77 -41.43
N THR A 2 19.02 -13.10 -41.50
CA THR A 2 19.51 -12.12 -40.52
C THR A 2 18.60 -10.92 -40.25
N LYS A 3 18.06 -10.23 -41.30
CA LYS A 3 17.17 -9.06 -41.09
C LYS A 3 15.89 -9.40 -40.36
N LYS A 4 15.26 -10.55 -40.67
CA LYS A 4 14.03 -11.00 -39.98
C LYS A 4 14.29 -11.33 -38.50
N LEU A 5 15.45 -11.91 -38.18
CA LEU A 5 15.85 -12.21 -36.79
C LEU A 5 16.13 -10.92 -35.99
N ILE A 6 16.77 -9.93 -36.64
CA ILE A 6 17.03 -8.62 -36.01
C ILE A 6 15.70 -7.90 -35.71
N ILE A 7 14.75 -7.91 -36.64
CA ILE A 7 13.43 -7.30 -36.45
C ILE A 7 12.68 -8.03 -35.32
N ALA A 8 12.67 -9.36 -35.31
CA ALA A 8 12.03 -10.13 -34.24
C ALA A 8 12.64 -9.83 -32.86
N PHE A 9 13.97 -9.70 -32.76
CA PHE A 9 14.65 -9.34 -31.53
C PHE A 9 14.28 -7.93 -31.07
N ILE A 10 14.23 -6.96 -31.99
CA ILE A 10 13.83 -5.57 -31.67
C ILE A 10 12.37 -5.55 -31.14
N LEU A 11 11.45 -6.24 -31.82
CA LEU A 11 10.05 -6.32 -31.38
C LEU A 11 9.91 -6.99 -30.00
N MET A 12 10.67 -8.03 -29.74
CA MET A 12 10.70 -8.68 -28.44
C MET A 12 11.24 -7.76 -27.34
N ALA A 13 12.31 -7.03 -27.62
CA ALA A 13 12.87 -6.05 -26.69
C ALA A 13 11.89 -4.90 -26.37
N LEU A 14 11.20 -4.39 -27.40
CA LEU A 14 10.14 -3.39 -27.26
C LEU A 14 8.97 -3.92 -26.42
N LEU A 15 8.51 -5.13 -26.70
CA LEU A 15 7.45 -5.77 -25.91
C LEU A 15 7.87 -5.91 -24.45
N PHE A 16 9.10 -6.37 -24.20
CA PHE A 16 9.62 -6.47 -22.84
C PHE A 16 9.66 -5.11 -22.13
N ALA A 17 10.12 -4.07 -22.83
CA ALA A 17 10.16 -2.71 -22.28
C ALA A 17 8.75 -2.20 -21.93
N VAL A 18 7.77 -2.42 -22.79
CA VAL A 18 6.36 -2.08 -22.54
C VAL A 18 5.83 -2.84 -21.32
N LEU A 19 5.99 -4.16 -21.29
CA LEU A 19 5.55 -4.98 -20.15
C LEU A 19 6.23 -4.54 -18.85
N PHE A 20 7.51 -4.19 -18.89
CA PHE A 20 8.22 -3.67 -17.73
C PHE A 20 7.62 -2.35 -17.21
N GLN A 21 7.23 -1.44 -18.11
CA GLN A 21 6.53 -0.20 -17.71
C GLN A 21 5.14 -0.51 -17.12
N VAL A 22 4.39 -1.42 -17.74
CA VAL A 22 3.08 -1.84 -17.22
C VAL A 22 3.19 -2.38 -15.79
N THR A 23 4.27 -3.08 -15.41
CA THR A 23 4.44 -3.56 -14.03
C THR A 23 4.42 -2.44 -12.99
N LYS A 24 4.71 -1.20 -13.37
CA LYS A 24 4.85 -0.03 -12.47
C LYS A 24 3.59 0.82 -12.39
N LEU A 25 2.61 0.60 -13.28
CA LEU A 25 1.43 1.46 -13.34
C LEU A 25 0.59 1.33 -12.07
N ARG A 26 0.30 2.46 -11.44
CA ARG A 26 -0.54 2.53 -10.24
C ARG A 26 -2.04 2.54 -10.56
N THR A 27 -2.38 2.87 -11.80
CA THR A 27 -3.76 3.08 -12.27
C THR A 27 -4.28 1.98 -13.19
N PHE A 28 -3.47 0.95 -13.46
CA PHE A 28 -3.82 -0.11 -14.39
C PHE A 28 -3.33 -1.48 -13.92
N GLN A 29 -4.16 -2.49 -14.12
CA GLN A 29 -3.81 -3.92 -14.09
C GLN A 29 -4.68 -4.71 -15.08
N PHE A 30 -4.24 -5.92 -15.42
CA PHE A 30 -4.93 -6.74 -16.43
C PHE A 30 -6.21 -7.41 -15.93
N PHE A 31 -6.34 -7.67 -14.63
CA PHE A 31 -7.46 -8.41 -14.04
C PHE A 31 -7.86 -7.81 -12.70
N GLY A 32 -9.17 -7.82 -12.42
CA GLY A 32 -9.73 -7.44 -11.13
C GLY A 32 -9.78 -5.94 -10.85
N GLY A 33 -10.31 -5.61 -9.69
CA GLY A 33 -10.39 -4.24 -9.17
C GLY A 33 -9.03 -3.69 -8.77
N LEU A 34 -8.84 -2.39 -9.00
CA LEU A 34 -7.68 -1.63 -8.55
C LEU A 34 -8.13 -0.24 -8.12
N THR A 35 -7.87 0.08 -6.86
CA THR A 35 -8.13 1.41 -6.30
C THR A 35 -6.81 2.11 -5.99
N TYR A 36 -6.62 3.34 -6.46
CA TYR A 36 -5.48 4.21 -6.16
C TYR A 36 -5.92 5.57 -5.59
N GLN A 37 -7.20 5.89 -5.71
CA GLN A 37 -7.92 7.01 -5.11
C GLN A 37 -9.42 6.75 -5.23
N ALA A 38 -10.24 7.42 -4.45
CA ALA A 38 -11.70 7.43 -4.60
C ALA A 38 -12.18 8.72 -5.27
N GLU A 39 -13.34 8.66 -5.92
CA GLU A 39 -14.02 9.84 -6.47
C GLU A 39 -15.08 10.33 -5.47
N THR A 40 -14.76 11.38 -4.73
CA THR A 40 -15.66 11.98 -3.75
C THR A 40 -15.48 13.50 -3.71
N LYS A 41 -16.53 14.21 -3.24
CA LYS A 41 -16.48 15.64 -2.94
C LYS A 41 -16.26 15.92 -1.45
N GLU A 42 -16.37 14.89 -0.61
CA GLU A 42 -16.12 15.00 0.81
C GLU A 42 -14.62 15.13 1.08
N ARG A 43 -14.26 15.99 2.04
CA ARG A 43 -12.85 16.13 2.47
C ARG A 43 -12.42 14.95 3.33
N VAL A 44 -12.31 13.80 2.69
CA VAL A 44 -11.84 12.54 3.28
C VAL A 44 -10.66 12.00 2.49
N ILE A 45 -9.71 11.40 3.15
CA ILE A 45 -8.51 10.77 2.58
C ILE A 45 -8.17 9.50 3.35
N ALA A 46 -7.49 8.56 2.71
CA ALA A 46 -6.91 7.40 3.37
C ALA A 46 -5.40 7.58 3.56
N LEU A 47 -4.96 7.56 4.82
CA LEU A 47 -3.55 7.46 5.15
C LEU A 47 -3.19 5.98 5.26
N THR A 48 -2.22 5.53 4.48
CA THR A 48 -1.84 4.13 4.41
C THR A 48 -0.37 3.94 4.70
N PHE A 49 -0.07 2.85 5.41
CA PHE A 49 1.28 2.50 5.82
C PHE A 49 1.63 1.11 5.33
N ASP A 50 2.74 1.01 4.62
CA ASP A 50 3.27 -0.26 4.14
C ASP A 50 4.38 -0.78 5.06
N ASP A 51 4.69 -2.05 4.87
CA ASP A 51 5.67 -2.78 5.66
C ASP A 51 5.24 -3.01 7.13
N GLY A 52 6.14 -3.47 7.95
CA GLY A 52 5.82 -3.76 9.34
C GLY A 52 4.92 -5.01 9.56
N PRO A 53 4.40 -5.18 10.78
CA PRO A 53 4.58 -4.27 11.92
C PRO A 53 6.01 -4.27 12.47
N THR A 54 6.38 -3.21 13.16
CA THR A 54 7.58 -3.11 13.98
C THR A 54 7.27 -2.35 15.27
N LYS A 55 8.26 -2.16 16.15
CA LYS A 55 8.09 -1.34 17.35
C LYS A 55 7.74 0.13 17.06
N ASN A 56 7.91 0.60 15.83
CA ASN A 56 7.49 1.94 15.44
C ASN A 56 5.95 2.13 15.48
N VAL A 57 5.18 1.05 15.56
CA VAL A 57 3.73 1.10 15.87
C VAL A 57 3.48 1.92 17.12
N ASP A 58 4.32 1.78 18.16
CA ASP A 58 4.17 2.50 19.42
C ASP A 58 4.41 4.03 19.29
N GLN A 59 5.03 4.47 18.20
CA GLN A 59 5.19 5.89 17.89
C GLN A 59 4.04 6.43 17.00
N ILE A 60 3.53 5.62 16.10
CA ILE A 60 2.51 6.03 15.12
C ILE A 60 1.10 6.02 15.73
N LEU A 61 0.75 5.01 16.55
CA LEU A 61 -0.58 4.90 17.14
C LEU A 61 -1.00 6.12 17.97
N PRO A 62 -0.13 6.70 18.86
CA PRO A 62 -0.49 7.89 19.60
C PRO A 62 -0.80 9.08 18.69
N LEU A 63 -0.05 9.27 17.60
CA LEU A 63 -0.31 10.34 16.63
C LEU A 63 -1.68 10.17 15.97
N LEU A 64 -1.97 8.97 15.45
CA LEU A 64 -3.27 8.69 14.84
C LEU A 64 -4.43 8.90 15.83
N ASN A 65 -4.25 8.49 17.09
CA ASN A 65 -5.27 8.64 18.13
C ASN A 65 -5.51 10.11 18.49
N GLU A 66 -4.47 10.93 18.58
CA GLU A 66 -4.56 12.37 18.86
C GLU A 66 -5.47 13.08 17.86
N TYR A 67 -5.33 12.77 16.58
CA TYR A 67 -6.13 13.36 15.49
C TYR A 67 -7.41 12.57 15.18
N LYS A 68 -7.75 11.53 15.97
CA LYS A 68 -8.88 10.61 15.71
C LYS A 68 -8.86 10.03 14.30
N ALA A 69 -7.67 9.87 13.75
CA ALA A 69 -7.45 9.35 12.40
C ALA A 69 -7.55 7.82 12.38
N LYS A 70 -8.27 7.28 11.40
CA LYS A 70 -8.18 5.87 11.04
C LYS A 70 -7.24 5.74 9.85
N ALA A 71 -6.51 4.64 9.79
CA ALA A 71 -5.53 4.36 8.76
C ALA A 71 -5.61 2.89 8.30
N THR A 72 -5.00 2.59 7.17
CA THR A 72 -4.88 1.21 6.66
C THR A 72 -3.40 0.79 6.69
N PHE A 73 -3.12 -0.35 7.28
CA PHE A 73 -1.78 -0.91 7.39
C PHE A 73 -1.65 -2.15 6.52
N PHE A 74 -0.81 -2.12 5.50
CA PHE A 74 -0.49 -3.28 4.67
C PHE A 74 0.71 -4.00 5.27
N LEU A 75 0.44 -5.08 6.01
CA LEU A 75 1.44 -5.76 6.83
C LEU A 75 2.11 -6.92 6.10
N ILE A 76 3.40 -7.11 6.38
CA ILE A 76 4.21 -8.23 5.89
C ILE A 76 4.06 -9.42 6.85
N GLY A 77 3.71 -10.60 6.34
CA GLY A 77 3.42 -11.76 7.17
C GLY A 77 4.58 -12.17 8.09
N ASN A 78 5.82 -12.18 7.60
CA ASN A 78 6.97 -12.52 8.44
C ASN A 78 7.30 -11.43 9.50
N GLU A 79 6.81 -10.21 9.35
CA GLU A 79 6.91 -9.18 10.39
C GLU A 79 5.79 -9.33 11.42
N ILE A 80 4.59 -9.79 11.02
CA ILE A 80 3.53 -10.17 11.98
C ILE A 80 4.02 -11.28 12.90
N GLU A 81 4.69 -12.31 12.36
CA GLU A 81 5.27 -13.38 13.18
C GLU A 81 6.30 -12.88 14.20
N LYS A 82 7.08 -11.85 13.86
CA LYS A 82 8.11 -11.28 14.76
C LYS A 82 7.53 -10.29 15.79
N HIS A 83 6.45 -9.61 15.41
CA HIS A 83 5.85 -8.50 16.13
C HIS A 83 4.33 -8.67 16.29
N PRO A 84 3.85 -9.82 16.82
CA PRO A 84 2.41 -10.09 16.90
C PRO A 84 1.67 -9.13 17.84
N ASP A 85 2.32 -8.65 18.89
CA ASP A 85 1.71 -7.70 19.83
C ASP A 85 1.50 -6.32 19.21
N GLU A 86 2.47 -5.84 18.43
CA GLU A 86 2.35 -4.61 17.67
C GLU A 86 1.24 -4.70 16.60
N ALA A 87 1.13 -5.86 15.92
CA ALA A 87 0.05 -6.10 14.98
C ALA A 87 -1.33 -6.08 15.66
N LYS A 88 -1.49 -6.71 16.83
CA LYS A 88 -2.74 -6.70 17.62
C LYS A 88 -3.12 -5.29 18.05
N LYS A 89 -2.17 -4.46 18.49
CA LYS A 89 -2.44 -3.05 18.85
C LYS A 89 -3.10 -2.28 17.71
N LEU A 90 -2.69 -2.53 16.45
CA LEU A 90 -3.29 -1.89 15.27
C LEU A 90 -4.76 -2.29 15.10
N VAL A 91 -5.07 -3.58 15.28
CA VAL A 91 -6.45 -4.10 15.23
C VAL A 91 -7.29 -3.54 16.36
N GLU A 92 -6.79 -3.58 17.60
CA GLU A 92 -7.46 -3.08 18.80
C GLU A 92 -7.74 -1.57 18.73
N ALA A 93 -6.87 -0.81 18.06
CA ALA A 93 -7.06 0.61 17.79
C ALA A 93 -8.09 0.88 16.66
N GLY A 94 -8.64 -0.17 16.03
CA GLY A 94 -9.67 -0.08 14.99
C GLY A 94 -9.14 0.42 13.66
N HIS A 95 -7.90 0.10 13.31
CA HIS A 95 -7.33 0.35 11.99
C HIS A 95 -7.65 -0.81 11.05
N GLN A 96 -7.68 -0.52 9.75
CA GLN A 96 -7.79 -1.57 8.71
C GLN A 96 -6.43 -2.24 8.51
N ILE A 97 -6.45 -3.58 8.36
CA ILE A 97 -5.26 -4.37 8.07
C ILE A 97 -5.39 -4.97 6.67
N GLY A 98 -4.40 -4.69 5.83
CA GLY A 98 -4.24 -5.27 4.50
C GLY A 98 -3.03 -6.22 4.42
N ASN A 99 -2.98 -6.99 3.35
CA ASN A 99 -1.94 -7.98 3.08
C ASN A 99 -0.86 -7.38 2.17
N HIS A 100 0.40 -7.44 2.63
CA HIS A 100 1.58 -6.98 1.86
C HIS A 100 2.54 -8.14 1.52
N THR A 101 2.01 -9.36 1.34
CA THR A 101 2.73 -10.62 1.16
C THR A 101 3.46 -11.11 2.43
N TYR A 102 3.86 -12.38 2.42
CA TYR A 102 4.58 -12.96 3.54
C TYR A 102 6.05 -12.52 3.62
N SER A 103 6.76 -12.49 2.49
CA SER A 103 8.21 -12.25 2.45
C SER A 103 8.64 -10.94 1.77
N HIS A 104 7.68 -10.08 1.43
CA HIS A 104 7.90 -8.81 0.73
C HIS A 104 8.69 -8.95 -0.58
N LYS A 105 8.56 -10.08 -1.28
CA LYS A 105 9.21 -10.29 -2.59
C LYS A 105 8.37 -9.71 -3.72
N ARG A 106 9.05 -9.16 -4.73
CA ARG A 106 8.38 -8.73 -5.97
C ARG A 106 7.56 -9.88 -6.55
N MET A 107 6.27 -9.63 -6.83
CA MET A 107 5.30 -10.63 -7.28
C MET A 107 5.24 -10.81 -8.80
N VAL A 108 6.08 -10.08 -9.56
CA VAL A 108 6.18 -10.20 -11.02
C VAL A 108 6.86 -11.49 -11.40
N LEU A 109 6.32 -12.21 -12.39
CA LEU A 109 6.83 -13.48 -12.92
C LEU A 109 7.02 -14.59 -11.88
N LYS A 110 6.19 -14.60 -10.83
CA LYS A 110 6.16 -15.68 -9.84
C LYS A 110 5.20 -16.78 -10.25
N SER A 111 5.49 -18.01 -9.80
CA SER A 111 4.59 -19.15 -10.02
C SER A 111 3.27 -18.96 -9.25
N PRO A 112 2.16 -19.55 -9.74
CA PRO A 112 0.88 -19.49 -9.04
C PRO A 112 0.95 -20.04 -7.60
N SER A 113 1.72 -21.10 -7.37
CA SER A 113 1.91 -21.68 -6.03
C SER A 113 2.67 -20.75 -5.10
N PHE A 114 3.66 -20.01 -5.60
CA PHE A 114 4.36 -18.99 -4.82
C PHE A 114 3.40 -17.84 -4.45
N ILE A 115 2.65 -17.30 -5.42
CA ILE A 115 1.68 -16.23 -5.19
C ILE A 115 0.66 -16.64 -4.12
N LYS A 116 0.07 -17.83 -4.28
CA LYS A 116 -0.87 -18.41 -3.33
C LYS A 116 -0.27 -18.46 -1.92
N LYS A 117 0.91 -19.05 -1.75
CA LYS A 117 1.57 -19.20 -0.45
C LYS A 117 1.85 -17.85 0.22
N GLU A 118 2.34 -16.86 -0.53
CA GLU A 118 2.66 -15.52 -0.01
C GLU A 118 1.41 -14.79 0.50
N ILE A 119 0.29 -14.99 -0.16
CA ILE A 119 -0.97 -14.32 0.19
C ILE A 119 -1.68 -15.08 1.33
N GLU A 120 -1.93 -16.37 1.16
CA GLU A 120 -2.72 -17.13 2.12
C GLU A 120 -2.05 -17.22 3.50
N LYS A 121 -0.72 -17.41 3.54
CA LYS A 121 -0.01 -17.43 4.82
C LYS A 121 -0.10 -16.09 5.56
N THR A 122 -0.07 -14.98 4.84
CA THR A 122 -0.23 -13.67 5.47
C THR A 122 -1.66 -13.44 5.95
N ASP A 123 -2.65 -13.89 5.17
CA ASP A 123 -4.07 -13.81 5.56
C ASP A 123 -4.34 -14.59 6.85
N GLU A 124 -3.79 -15.81 6.98
CA GLU A 124 -3.88 -16.61 8.21
C GLU A 124 -3.32 -15.82 9.41
N LEU A 125 -2.13 -15.24 9.26
CA LEU A 125 -1.51 -14.44 10.33
C LEU A 125 -2.31 -13.17 10.67
N ILE A 126 -2.93 -12.51 9.68
CA ILE A 126 -3.82 -11.37 9.90
C ILE A 126 -5.09 -11.81 10.67
N ARG A 127 -5.62 -12.99 10.39
CA ARG A 127 -6.74 -13.54 11.16
C ARG A 127 -6.34 -13.92 12.59
N ASP A 128 -5.15 -14.49 12.76
CA ASP A 128 -4.61 -14.91 14.07
C ASP A 128 -4.39 -13.74 15.05
N ILE A 129 -4.14 -12.54 14.53
CA ILE A 129 -4.07 -11.32 15.36
C ILE A 129 -5.44 -10.72 15.69
N GLY A 130 -6.54 -11.35 15.25
CA GLY A 130 -7.92 -10.97 15.57
C GLY A 130 -8.57 -9.99 14.59
N TYR A 131 -8.00 -9.77 13.40
CA TYR A 131 -8.64 -8.92 12.39
C TYR A 131 -9.74 -9.67 11.64
N GLU A 132 -10.98 -9.16 11.69
CA GLU A 132 -12.17 -9.79 11.07
C GLU A 132 -12.66 -9.07 9.80
N GLY A 133 -12.16 -7.86 9.51
CA GLY A 133 -12.54 -7.07 8.34
C GLY A 133 -12.07 -7.66 7.01
N GLU A 134 -12.41 -7.02 5.90
CA GLU A 134 -11.88 -7.40 4.59
C GLU A 134 -10.36 -7.18 4.55
N ILE A 135 -9.65 -8.11 3.88
CA ILE A 135 -8.20 -8.03 3.74
C ILE A 135 -7.88 -7.64 2.32
N ASP A 136 -7.72 -6.36 2.08
CA ASP A 136 -7.21 -5.85 0.82
C ASP A 136 -5.76 -6.23 0.59
N PHE A 137 -5.31 -6.09 -0.65
CA PHE A 137 -3.96 -6.45 -1.04
C PHE A 137 -3.19 -5.27 -1.65
N ARG A 138 -1.99 -5.02 -1.16
CA ARG A 138 -1.04 -4.11 -1.82
C ARG A 138 0.21 -4.86 -2.27
N PRO A 139 0.58 -4.81 -3.57
CA PRO A 139 1.76 -5.52 -4.06
C PRO A 139 3.05 -4.84 -3.61
N PRO A 140 4.06 -5.60 -3.12
CA PRO A 140 5.37 -5.06 -2.79
C PRO A 140 5.97 -4.26 -3.95
N TYR A 141 6.55 -3.08 -3.62
CA TYR A 141 7.11 -2.13 -4.60
C TYR A 141 6.08 -1.62 -5.63
N GLY A 142 4.79 -1.78 -5.40
CA GLY A 142 3.75 -1.49 -6.39
C GLY A 142 3.80 -2.36 -7.65
N LYS A 143 4.57 -3.48 -7.64
CA LYS A 143 4.88 -4.26 -8.84
C LYS A 143 3.91 -5.42 -9.06
N LYS A 144 3.20 -5.37 -10.18
CA LYS A 144 2.27 -6.41 -10.63
C LYS A 144 2.33 -6.56 -12.15
N LEU A 145 1.88 -7.70 -12.68
CA LEU A 145 1.77 -7.89 -14.14
C LEU A 145 0.52 -8.72 -14.48
N ILE A 146 0.60 -10.05 -14.50
CA ILE A 146 -0.49 -10.95 -14.90
C ILE A 146 -0.86 -11.89 -13.75
N GLY A 147 0.08 -12.69 -13.26
CA GLY A 147 -0.19 -13.78 -12.32
C GLY A 147 -0.80 -13.33 -11.01
N LEU A 148 -0.29 -12.24 -10.42
CA LEU A 148 -0.83 -11.68 -9.19
C LEU A 148 -2.24 -11.10 -9.37
N PRO A 149 -2.52 -10.18 -10.33
CA PRO A 149 -3.87 -9.67 -10.56
C PRO A 149 -4.87 -10.78 -10.90
N TYR A 150 -4.46 -11.77 -11.67
CA TYR A 150 -5.32 -12.93 -11.97
C TYR A 150 -5.70 -13.71 -10.71
N TYR A 151 -4.73 -13.94 -9.80
CA TYR A 151 -4.99 -14.61 -8.53
C TYR A 151 -5.96 -13.80 -7.66
N LEU A 152 -5.70 -12.50 -7.49
CA LEU A 152 -6.54 -11.61 -6.67
C LEU A 152 -7.98 -11.55 -7.21
N ASN A 153 -8.14 -11.38 -8.53
CA ASN A 153 -9.45 -11.37 -9.20
C ASN A 153 -10.23 -12.69 -9.00
N LYS A 154 -9.54 -13.83 -9.04
CA LYS A 154 -10.16 -15.14 -8.82
C LYS A 154 -10.82 -15.27 -7.44
N TYR A 155 -10.27 -14.56 -6.45
CA TYR A 155 -10.75 -14.57 -5.06
C TYR A 155 -11.47 -13.27 -4.66
N ASN A 156 -11.92 -12.48 -5.66
CA ASN A 156 -12.62 -11.19 -5.48
C ASN A 156 -11.89 -10.22 -4.54
N ARG A 157 -10.55 -10.23 -4.60
CA ARG A 157 -9.72 -9.35 -3.78
C ARG A 157 -9.25 -8.16 -4.57
N GLU A 158 -9.40 -6.98 -3.98
CA GLU A 158 -8.97 -5.74 -4.61
C GLU A 158 -7.48 -5.46 -4.42
N THR A 159 -6.92 -4.79 -5.42
CA THR A 159 -5.55 -4.27 -5.37
C THR A 159 -5.59 -2.81 -4.98
N ILE A 160 -5.00 -2.47 -3.83
CA ILE A 160 -4.90 -1.09 -3.38
C ILE A 160 -3.54 -0.51 -3.74
N MET A 161 -3.57 0.61 -4.45
CA MET A 161 -2.40 1.42 -4.78
C MET A 161 -2.47 2.75 -4.01
N CYS A 162 -1.79 3.78 -4.49
CA CYS A 162 -1.83 5.12 -3.90
C CYS A 162 -1.80 6.19 -4.97
N SER A 163 -2.39 7.35 -4.69
CA SER A 163 -2.26 8.55 -5.51
C SER A 163 -1.03 9.37 -5.13
N LEU A 164 -0.63 9.36 -3.85
CA LEU A 164 0.50 10.12 -3.34
C LEU A 164 1.47 9.21 -2.57
N GLU A 165 2.76 9.29 -2.91
CA GLU A 165 3.87 8.60 -2.25
C GLU A 165 5.08 9.54 -2.26
N PRO A 166 5.18 10.46 -1.28
CA PRO A 166 6.22 11.50 -1.25
C PRO A 166 7.64 10.91 -1.18
N GLU A 167 7.80 9.77 -0.53
CA GLU A 167 9.10 9.10 -0.33
C GLU A 167 9.74 8.59 -1.63
N THR A 168 8.96 8.49 -2.71
CA THR A 168 9.50 8.19 -4.06
C THR A 168 10.31 9.34 -4.64
N TYR A 169 10.01 10.58 -4.25
CA TYR A 169 10.56 11.78 -4.89
C TYR A 169 11.46 12.60 -3.96
N TYR A 170 11.20 12.56 -2.65
CA TYR A 170 11.82 13.46 -1.67
C TYR A 170 12.44 12.70 -0.49
N THR A 171 13.49 13.27 0.08
CA THR A 171 14.18 12.71 1.24
C THR A 171 13.99 13.54 2.51
N SER A 172 13.84 14.87 2.38
CA SER A 172 13.62 15.75 3.54
C SER A 172 12.17 15.64 4.05
N VAL A 173 11.97 15.95 5.32
CA VAL A 173 10.64 15.98 5.95
C VAL A 173 9.78 17.05 5.28
N ASP A 174 10.32 18.26 5.14
CA ASP A 174 9.58 19.42 4.61
C ASP A 174 9.13 19.18 3.17
N ASP A 175 10.02 18.74 2.27
CA ASP A 175 9.67 18.45 0.87
C ASP A 175 8.60 17.35 0.75
N LYS A 176 8.61 16.34 1.63
CA LYS A 176 7.59 15.28 1.65
C LYS A 176 6.23 15.83 2.07
N VAL A 177 6.21 16.68 3.08
CA VAL A 177 5.00 17.35 3.57
C VAL A 177 4.45 18.28 2.50
N ASP A 178 5.28 19.17 1.97
CA ASP A 178 4.88 20.13 0.93
C ASP A 178 4.29 19.40 -0.28
N TYR A 179 4.95 18.32 -0.75
CA TYR A 179 4.41 17.51 -1.85
C TYR A 179 3.00 16.98 -1.55
N VAL A 180 2.75 16.49 -0.34
CA VAL A 180 1.43 15.99 0.04
C VAL A 180 0.41 17.13 0.08
N LEU A 181 0.72 18.24 0.76
CA LEU A 181 -0.20 19.38 0.91
C LEU A 181 -0.56 20.03 -0.44
N GLU A 182 0.40 20.14 -1.36
CA GLU A 182 0.18 20.70 -2.69
C GLU A 182 -0.65 19.81 -3.61
N ASN A 183 -0.63 18.47 -3.42
CA ASN A 183 -1.22 17.52 -4.36
C ASN A 183 -2.41 16.73 -3.81
N VAL A 184 -2.70 16.81 -2.51
CA VAL A 184 -3.83 16.11 -1.89
C VAL A 184 -5.17 16.63 -2.41
N LYS A 185 -6.09 15.68 -2.62
CA LYS A 185 -7.48 15.95 -3.05
C LYS A 185 -8.43 15.07 -2.25
N PRO A 186 -9.71 15.42 -2.15
CA PRO A 186 -10.73 14.51 -1.66
C PRO A 186 -10.61 13.15 -2.34
N GLY A 187 -10.62 12.08 -1.55
CA GLY A 187 -10.44 10.71 -2.05
C GLY A 187 -8.99 10.25 -2.26
N SER A 188 -7.98 11.07 -1.96
CA SER A 188 -6.56 10.66 -2.08
C SER A 188 -6.22 9.51 -1.15
N ILE A 189 -5.40 8.59 -1.63
CA ILE A 189 -4.72 7.54 -0.84
C ILE A 189 -3.25 7.92 -0.74
N ILE A 190 -2.78 8.19 0.48
CA ILE A 190 -1.40 8.60 0.78
C ILE A 190 -0.65 7.37 1.31
N LEU A 191 0.53 7.09 0.76
CA LEU A 191 1.41 6.00 1.19
C LEU A 191 2.66 6.55 1.87
N LEU A 192 2.98 6.02 3.06
CA LEU A 192 4.19 6.27 3.82
C LEU A 192 4.74 4.96 4.42
N HIS A 193 6.04 4.94 4.76
CA HIS A 193 6.73 3.77 5.31
C HIS A 193 7.38 4.05 6.68
N PRO A 194 6.60 4.33 7.75
CA PRO A 194 7.17 4.66 9.05
C PRO A 194 7.78 3.45 9.78
N MET A 195 7.44 2.23 9.39
CA MET A 195 7.74 1.03 10.16
C MET A 195 9.24 0.71 10.24
N TYR A 196 10.03 1.10 9.24
CA TYR A 196 11.48 0.92 9.22
C TYR A 196 12.27 2.23 9.37
N ASP A 197 11.59 3.34 9.63
CA ASP A 197 12.26 4.60 9.87
C ASP A 197 13.04 4.56 11.19
N ARG A 198 14.33 4.75 11.10
CA ARG A 198 15.26 4.78 12.24
C ARG A 198 15.58 6.21 12.71
N THR A 199 15.18 7.19 11.95
CA THR A 199 15.53 8.62 12.17
C THR A 199 14.40 9.39 12.84
N GLY A 200 13.16 8.87 12.79
CA GLY A 200 11.96 9.58 13.22
C GLY A 200 11.44 10.57 12.18
N GLY A 201 12.10 10.69 11.02
CA GLY A 201 11.69 11.63 9.98
C GLY A 201 10.33 11.31 9.40
N THR A 202 10.00 10.04 9.16
CA THR A 202 8.68 9.66 8.64
C THR A 202 7.58 9.88 9.68
N SER A 203 7.86 9.68 10.98
CA SER A 203 6.92 10.01 12.05
C SER A 203 6.61 11.51 12.10
N GLN A 204 7.61 12.37 11.87
CA GLN A 204 7.41 13.82 11.75
C GLN A 204 6.57 14.20 10.52
N VAL A 205 6.79 13.51 9.39
CA VAL A 205 5.94 13.67 8.19
C VAL A 205 4.49 13.31 8.52
N VAL A 206 4.25 12.16 9.16
CA VAL A 206 2.92 11.70 9.58
C VAL A 206 2.24 12.74 10.48
N GLU A 207 2.93 13.18 11.55
CA GLU A 207 2.40 14.18 12.49
C GLU A 207 2.01 15.48 11.79
N THR A 208 2.89 16.00 10.92
CA THR A 208 2.65 17.25 10.22
C THR A 208 1.47 17.13 9.23
N ILE A 209 1.40 16.03 8.46
CA ILE A 209 0.28 15.77 7.55
C ILE A 209 -1.05 15.68 8.33
N LEU A 210 -1.07 14.94 9.45
CA LEU A 210 -2.26 14.83 10.30
C LEU A 210 -2.72 16.20 10.78
N ARG A 211 -1.80 17.02 11.29
CA ARG A 211 -2.09 18.37 11.80
C ARG A 211 -2.64 19.29 10.69
N GLU A 212 -1.88 19.43 9.60
CA GLU A 212 -2.22 20.42 8.57
C GLU A 212 -3.51 20.04 7.84
N LEU A 213 -3.69 18.77 7.45
CA LEU A 213 -4.89 18.36 6.75
C LEU A 213 -6.13 18.35 7.66
N THR A 214 -5.98 18.07 8.97
CA THR A 214 -7.08 18.24 9.94
C THR A 214 -7.49 19.72 10.03
N ASN A 215 -6.52 20.65 10.06
CA ASN A 215 -6.79 22.09 10.06
C ASN A 215 -7.51 22.55 8.78
N GLU A 216 -7.24 21.91 7.64
CA GLU A 216 -7.93 22.12 6.38
C GLU A 216 -9.32 21.46 6.30
N GLY A 217 -9.70 20.72 7.34
CA GLY A 217 -11.00 20.06 7.46
C GLY A 217 -11.07 18.68 6.79
N TYR A 218 -9.93 18.06 6.48
CA TYR A 218 -9.92 16.67 6.04
C TYR A 218 -10.13 15.71 7.22
N LYS A 219 -10.82 14.59 6.94
CA LYS A 219 -10.94 13.45 7.82
C LYS A 219 -10.10 12.30 7.27
N PHE A 220 -9.48 11.55 8.17
CA PHE A 220 -8.69 10.37 7.86
C PHE A 220 -9.53 9.12 8.10
N VAL A 221 -9.78 8.37 7.04
CA VAL A 221 -10.60 7.15 7.05
C VAL A 221 -9.77 5.96 6.57
N THR A 222 -10.25 4.74 6.79
CA THR A 222 -9.64 3.55 6.20
C THR A 222 -9.89 3.49 4.69
N VAL A 223 -9.18 2.61 3.98
CA VAL A 223 -9.43 2.40 2.54
C VAL A 223 -10.83 1.84 2.32
N ASP A 224 -11.29 0.89 3.15
CA ASP A 224 -12.65 0.34 3.07
C ASP A 224 -13.73 1.43 3.23
N GLU A 225 -13.56 2.32 4.23
CA GLU A 225 -14.46 3.45 4.42
C GLU A 225 -14.42 4.40 3.22
N LEU A 226 -13.22 4.67 2.68
CA LEU A 226 -13.05 5.54 1.52
C LEU A 226 -13.73 4.98 0.25
N GLN A 227 -13.69 3.65 0.06
CA GLN A 227 -14.29 2.98 -1.09
C GLN A 227 -15.81 2.89 -0.98
N SER A 228 -16.36 3.01 0.24
CA SER A 228 -17.81 2.94 0.49
C SER A 228 -18.54 4.28 0.26
N LEU A 229 -17.83 5.36 -0.07
CA LEU A 229 -18.38 6.68 -0.36
C LEU A 229 -18.85 6.80 -1.81
#